data_629d1d97c7a31798f048b09cfe01c1b1
#
_entry.id   629d1d97c7a31798f048b09cfe01c1b1
#
_cell.length_a   1.000
_cell.length_b   1.000
_cell.length_c   1.000
_cell.angle_alpha   90.00
_cell.angle_beta   90.00
_cell.angle_gamma   90.00
#
_symmetry.space_group_name_H-M   'P 1'
#
loop_
_entity.id
_entity.type
_entity.pdbx_description
1 polymer ?
#
loop_
_entity_poly.entity_id
_entity_poly.type
_entity_poly.pdbx_seq_one_letter_code
_entity_poly.pdbx_strand_id
1 'polypeptide(L)'
;DTGLLLRCCNVPVDWAGNSEIHDRETALLKQEWEALGKPTLITACMSCSRHLNEYLPEIEMVSLYEIMAKDFDKAAFTTDTEYAVFDPCSARDKAGVQEAVRALADKAGIPAAELPKGDKHGCCGFGGQGSMVLPEFTDYVTQKRSELSDKPYLVYCSNCRDIFKDEGKPAVHILDILFDIDPKNTLDSPDVTQRRTNRTILKEKLLKEIWGEEMNSK
;
A
#
# COMPACT_ATOMS: atom_id res chain seq x y z
N ASP A 1 -19.83 -12.56 -2.47
CA ASP A 1 -19.64 -11.48 -3.45
C ASP A 1 -18.65 -10.48 -2.92
N THR A 2 -17.77 -9.99 -3.79
CA THR A 2 -16.78 -8.95 -3.45
C THR A 2 -17.00 -7.76 -4.36
N GLY A 3 -17.08 -6.55 -3.77
CA GLY A 3 -17.23 -5.30 -4.50
C GLY A 3 -16.03 -4.38 -4.28
N LEU A 4 -16.06 -3.20 -4.89
CA LEU A 4 -15.03 -2.18 -4.75
C LEU A 4 -15.62 -0.92 -4.12
N LEU A 5 -14.99 -0.43 -3.05
CA LEU A 5 -15.26 0.88 -2.48
C LEU A 5 -14.18 1.85 -2.98
N LEU A 6 -14.51 2.67 -3.98
CA LEU A 6 -13.57 3.57 -4.65
C LEU A 6 -13.47 4.93 -3.93
N ARG A 7 -13.15 4.91 -2.64
CA ARG A 7 -12.89 6.12 -1.84
C ARG A 7 -11.51 6.13 -1.22
N CYS A 8 -11.03 7.32 -0.93
CA CYS A 8 -9.80 7.51 -0.15
C CYS A 8 -10.10 7.29 1.35
N CYS A 9 -9.14 6.69 2.07
CA CYS A 9 -9.22 6.59 3.54
C CYS A 9 -8.92 7.91 4.27
N ASN A 10 -8.58 8.98 3.56
CA ASN A 10 -8.32 10.35 4.05
C ASN A 10 -7.05 10.55 4.89
N VAL A 11 -6.20 9.55 5.05
CA VAL A 11 -4.89 9.68 5.73
C VAL A 11 -4.08 10.90 5.27
N PRO A 12 -3.96 11.23 3.96
CA PRO A 12 -3.19 12.40 3.55
C PRO A 12 -3.79 13.73 4.02
N VAL A 13 -5.12 13.79 4.18
CA VAL A 13 -5.84 14.98 4.64
C VAL A 13 -5.65 15.16 6.14
N ASP A 14 -5.70 14.06 6.90
CA ASP A 14 -5.38 14.01 8.32
C ASP A 14 -3.94 14.47 8.59
N TRP A 15 -2.97 13.94 7.86
CA TRP A 15 -1.57 14.38 7.96
C TRP A 15 -1.36 15.86 7.63
N ALA A 16 -2.21 16.43 6.77
CA ALA A 16 -2.18 17.86 6.43
C ALA A 16 -2.83 18.74 7.51
N GLY A 17 -3.42 18.15 8.56
CA GLY A 17 -4.11 18.87 9.63
C GLY A 17 -5.40 19.55 9.20
N ASN A 18 -6.00 19.13 8.08
CA ASN A 18 -7.27 19.69 7.60
C ASN A 18 -8.45 18.88 8.13
N SER A 19 -8.83 19.13 9.38
CA SER A 19 -9.89 18.41 10.07
C SER A 19 -11.27 18.56 9.41
N GLU A 20 -11.58 19.75 8.88
CA GLU A 20 -12.88 19.99 8.20
C GLU A 20 -13.09 19.07 7.00
N ILE A 21 -12.10 18.99 6.11
CA ILE A 21 -12.16 18.10 4.95
C ILE A 21 -12.12 16.65 5.41
N HIS A 22 -11.25 16.32 6.38
CA HIS A 22 -11.13 14.97 6.92
C HIS A 22 -12.46 14.44 7.44
N ASP A 23 -13.14 15.21 8.31
CA ASP A 23 -14.39 14.80 8.95
C ASP A 23 -15.51 14.64 7.91
N ARG A 24 -15.61 15.57 6.96
CA ARG A 24 -16.58 15.50 5.86
C ARG A 24 -16.39 14.24 5.02
N GLU A 25 -15.18 13.98 4.56
CA GLU A 25 -14.89 12.83 3.68
C GLU A 25 -14.98 11.49 4.42
N THR A 26 -14.66 11.48 5.71
CA THR A 26 -14.81 10.29 6.57
C THR A 26 -16.29 9.98 6.80
N ALA A 27 -17.13 11.00 7.01
CA ALA A 27 -18.57 10.84 7.10
C ALA A 27 -19.18 10.29 5.80
N LEU A 28 -18.72 10.79 4.64
CA LEU A 28 -19.17 10.29 3.34
C LEU A 28 -18.74 8.84 3.10
N LEU A 29 -17.53 8.45 3.49
CA LEU A 29 -17.07 7.06 3.41
C LEU A 29 -17.96 6.15 4.26
N LYS A 30 -18.27 6.57 5.50
CA LYS A 30 -19.16 5.83 6.38
C LYS A 30 -20.55 5.65 5.78
N GLN A 31 -21.13 6.72 5.23
CA GLN A 31 -22.44 6.66 4.56
C GLN A 31 -22.47 5.66 3.40
N GLU A 32 -21.44 5.66 2.56
CA GLU A 32 -21.35 4.68 1.46
C GLU A 32 -21.19 3.25 1.97
N TRP A 33 -20.35 3.04 2.98
CA TRP A 33 -20.20 1.73 3.62
C TRP A 33 -21.53 1.22 4.21
N GLU A 34 -22.29 2.10 4.88
CA GLU A 34 -23.61 1.77 5.41
C GLU A 34 -24.61 1.45 4.31
N ALA A 35 -24.61 2.23 3.21
CA ALA A 35 -25.47 2.00 2.05
C ALA A 35 -25.18 0.66 1.34
N LEU A 36 -23.93 0.16 1.44
CA LEU A 36 -23.52 -1.15 0.94
C LEU A 36 -23.92 -2.31 1.88
N GLY A 37 -24.60 -2.03 3.00
CA GLY A 37 -25.00 -3.06 3.97
C GLY A 37 -23.93 -3.41 5.00
N LYS A 38 -23.00 -2.51 5.23
CA LYS A 38 -21.92 -2.64 6.25
C LYS A 38 -21.03 -3.87 6.05
N PRO A 39 -20.48 -4.07 4.85
CA PRO A 39 -19.63 -5.23 4.57
C PRO A 39 -18.31 -5.15 5.34
N THR A 40 -17.67 -6.29 5.59
CA THR A 40 -16.26 -6.35 5.98
C THR A 40 -15.39 -5.76 4.88
N LEU A 41 -14.50 -4.83 5.21
CA LEU A 41 -13.58 -4.22 4.24
C LEU A 41 -12.28 -5.02 4.11
N ILE A 42 -11.93 -5.36 2.87
CA ILE A 42 -10.62 -5.92 2.55
C ILE A 42 -9.65 -4.78 2.25
N THR A 43 -8.56 -4.69 3.01
CA THR A 43 -7.58 -3.62 2.87
C THR A 43 -6.21 -4.17 2.45
N ALA A 44 -5.62 -3.59 1.39
CA ALA A 44 -4.25 -3.88 0.97
C ALA A 44 -3.23 -2.88 1.53
N CYS A 45 -3.70 -1.75 2.05
CA CYS A 45 -2.84 -0.67 2.56
C CYS A 45 -2.94 -0.59 4.09
N MET A 46 -1.82 -0.80 4.77
CA MET A 46 -1.76 -0.78 6.24
C MET A 46 -2.01 0.62 6.83
N SER A 47 -1.66 1.68 6.10
CA SER A 47 -1.99 3.04 6.52
C SER A 47 -3.51 3.28 6.47
N CYS A 48 -4.20 2.78 5.43
CA CYS A 48 -5.66 2.85 5.36
C CYS A 48 -6.31 2.06 6.50
N SER A 49 -5.86 0.81 6.72
CA SER A 49 -6.37 -0.03 7.79
C SER A 49 -6.20 0.62 9.17
N ARG A 50 -5.03 1.19 9.45
CA ARG A 50 -4.77 1.88 10.70
C ARG A 50 -5.67 3.10 10.88
N HIS A 51 -5.77 3.95 9.86
CA HIS A 51 -6.55 5.17 9.89
C HIS A 51 -8.05 4.90 10.05
N LEU A 52 -8.58 3.98 9.25
CA LEU A 52 -10.00 3.61 9.36
C LEU A 52 -10.33 2.98 10.71
N ASN A 53 -9.44 2.18 11.28
CA ASN A 53 -9.63 1.63 12.62
C ASN A 53 -9.63 2.70 13.73
N GLU A 54 -8.92 3.79 13.51
CA GLU A 54 -8.87 4.92 14.45
C GLU A 54 -10.14 5.77 14.40
N TYR A 55 -10.63 6.08 13.19
CA TYR A 55 -11.74 7.01 12.99
C TYR A 55 -13.11 6.34 12.76
N LEU A 56 -13.13 5.10 12.31
CA LEU A 56 -14.34 4.30 12.05
C LEU A 56 -14.17 2.88 12.63
N PRO A 57 -14.00 2.75 13.96
CA PRO A 57 -13.68 1.47 14.60
C PRO A 57 -14.80 0.42 14.47
N GLU A 58 -16.01 0.84 14.10
CA GLU A 58 -17.14 -0.05 13.83
C GLU A 58 -17.00 -0.83 12.51
N ILE A 59 -16.08 -0.43 11.63
CA ILE A 59 -15.84 -1.12 10.35
C ILE A 59 -14.93 -2.32 10.60
N GLU A 60 -15.47 -3.51 10.40
CA GLU A 60 -14.67 -4.72 10.39
C GLU A 60 -13.73 -4.73 9.18
N MET A 61 -12.45 -4.96 9.42
CA MET A 61 -11.44 -5.00 8.36
C MET A 61 -10.60 -6.26 8.41
N VAL A 62 -10.27 -6.78 7.23
CA VAL A 62 -9.35 -7.89 7.03
C VAL A 62 -8.26 -7.49 6.05
N SER A 63 -7.07 -8.05 6.22
CA SER A 63 -5.96 -7.78 5.32
C SER A 63 -6.06 -8.62 4.05
N LEU A 64 -5.87 -7.99 2.88
CA LEU A 64 -5.73 -8.70 1.61
C LEU A 64 -4.60 -9.75 1.68
N TYR A 65 -3.49 -9.42 2.31
CA TYR A 65 -2.35 -10.33 2.42
C TYR A 65 -2.68 -11.58 3.24
N GLU A 66 -3.42 -11.42 4.34
CA GLU A 66 -3.85 -12.56 5.17
C GLU A 66 -4.85 -13.47 4.45
N ILE A 67 -5.74 -12.91 3.64
CA ILE A 67 -6.64 -13.68 2.77
C ILE A 67 -5.83 -14.42 1.72
N MET A 68 -4.99 -13.71 0.96
CA MET A 68 -4.18 -14.31 -0.10
C MET A 68 -3.23 -15.38 0.44
N ALA A 69 -2.63 -15.19 1.61
CA ALA A 69 -1.74 -16.17 2.20
C ALA A 69 -2.42 -17.51 2.48
N LYS A 70 -3.76 -17.55 2.69
CA LYS A 70 -4.53 -18.79 2.86
C LYS A 70 -4.79 -19.48 1.53
N ASP A 71 -5.27 -18.74 0.53
CA ASP A 71 -5.89 -19.30 -0.67
C ASP A 71 -5.09 -19.04 -1.96
N PHE A 72 -3.96 -18.35 -1.89
CA PHE A 72 -3.15 -18.06 -3.07
C PHE A 72 -2.42 -19.31 -3.54
N ASP A 73 -2.78 -19.77 -4.73
CA ASP A 73 -2.21 -20.94 -5.38
C ASP A 73 -1.75 -20.57 -6.80
N LYS A 74 -0.71 -19.75 -6.87
CA LYS A 74 -0.11 -19.39 -8.16
C LYS A 74 1.21 -20.13 -8.35
N ALA A 75 1.47 -20.55 -9.59
CA ALA A 75 2.76 -21.11 -9.97
C ALA A 75 3.91 -20.20 -9.56
N ALA A 76 4.97 -20.79 -9.04
CA ALA A 76 6.12 -20.08 -8.52
C ALA A 76 6.67 -19.06 -9.54
N PHE A 77 6.89 -17.84 -9.07
CA PHE A 77 7.68 -16.86 -9.78
C PHE A 77 9.13 -17.35 -9.79
N THR A 78 9.73 -17.39 -10.96
CA THR A 78 11.12 -17.85 -11.07
C THR A 78 12.06 -16.64 -11.07
N THR A 79 12.77 -16.46 -9.97
CA THR A 79 13.80 -15.42 -9.84
C THR A 79 14.96 -15.94 -8.99
N ASP A 80 16.18 -15.66 -9.42
CA ASP A 80 17.39 -15.87 -8.63
C ASP A 80 17.69 -14.67 -7.70
N THR A 81 16.90 -13.61 -7.82
CA THR A 81 17.08 -12.39 -7.01
C THR A 81 16.56 -12.61 -5.61
N GLU A 82 17.44 -12.54 -4.61
CA GLU A 82 17.07 -12.53 -3.22
C GLU A 82 16.71 -11.10 -2.77
N TYR A 83 15.54 -10.95 -2.18
CA TYR A 83 15.02 -9.67 -1.68
C TYR A 83 15.18 -9.57 -0.17
N ALA A 84 15.33 -8.34 0.35
CA ALA A 84 15.18 -8.08 1.78
C ALA A 84 13.77 -7.51 2.06
N VAL A 85 13.05 -8.12 2.99
CA VAL A 85 11.68 -7.69 3.34
C VAL A 85 11.72 -6.40 4.13
N PHE A 86 11.08 -5.34 3.63
CA PHE A 86 10.94 -4.09 4.35
C PHE A 86 9.49 -3.90 4.81
N ASP A 87 9.24 -4.08 6.10
CA ASP A 87 7.93 -3.89 6.70
C ASP A 87 7.61 -2.39 6.82
N PRO A 88 6.48 -1.90 6.29
CA PRO A 88 6.10 -0.51 6.43
C PRO A 88 5.79 -0.17 7.90
N CYS A 89 6.10 1.04 8.31
CA CYS A 89 5.88 1.49 9.69
C CYS A 89 4.41 1.35 10.16
N SER A 90 3.46 1.39 9.23
CA SER A 90 2.03 1.18 9.50
C SER A 90 1.66 -0.29 9.77
N ALA A 91 2.56 -1.23 9.49
CA ALA A 91 2.37 -2.66 9.80
C ALA A 91 3.15 -3.12 11.05
N ARG A 92 3.78 -2.20 11.80
CA ARG A 92 4.64 -2.53 12.95
C ARG A 92 3.94 -3.41 13.99
N ASP A 93 2.67 -3.16 14.26
CA ASP A 93 1.86 -3.88 15.24
C ASP A 93 0.90 -4.89 14.59
N LYS A 94 1.21 -5.33 13.37
CA LYS A 94 0.39 -6.23 12.56
C LYS A 94 1.16 -7.51 12.21
N ALA A 95 1.53 -8.28 13.24
CA ALA A 95 2.32 -9.51 13.08
C ALA A 95 1.69 -10.48 12.06
N GLY A 96 0.37 -10.68 12.08
CA GLY A 96 -0.32 -11.53 11.11
C GLY A 96 -0.13 -11.10 9.65
N VAL A 97 -0.10 -9.78 9.39
CA VAL A 97 0.16 -9.26 8.04
C VAL A 97 1.62 -9.48 7.64
N GLN A 98 2.57 -9.26 8.55
CA GLN A 98 3.99 -9.49 8.31
C GLN A 98 4.26 -10.98 7.99
N GLU A 99 3.67 -11.89 8.75
CA GLU A 99 3.74 -13.33 8.52
C GLU A 99 3.09 -13.73 7.19
N ALA A 100 1.92 -13.15 6.87
CA ALA A 100 1.22 -13.40 5.62
C ALA A 100 2.04 -12.99 4.39
N VAL A 101 2.73 -11.84 4.45
CA VAL A 101 3.61 -11.37 3.36
C VAL A 101 4.78 -12.34 3.16
N ARG A 102 5.37 -12.85 4.23
CA ARG A 102 6.45 -13.84 4.17
C ARG A 102 5.97 -15.16 3.60
N ALA A 103 4.81 -15.63 4.04
CA ALA A 103 4.17 -16.84 3.51
C ALA A 103 3.84 -16.70 2.01
N LEU A 104 3.39 -15.54 1.57
CA LEU A 104 3.15 -15.25 0.15
C LEU A 104 4.44 -15.24 -0.66
N ALA A 105 5.51 -14.67 -0.13
CA ALA A 105 6.82 -14.68 -0.78
C ALA A 105 7.33 -16.14 -0.95
N ASP A 106 7.22 -16.96 0.10
CA ASP A 106 7.61 -18.35 0.07
C ASP A 106 6.76 -19.15 -0.95
N LYS A 107 5.44 -19.05 -0.90
CA LYS A 107 4.52 -19.68 -1.87
C LYS A 107 4.79 -19.28 -3.31
N ALA A 108 5.19 -18.04 -3.54
CA ALA A 108 5.53 -17.53 -4.87
C ALA A 108 6.97 -17.90 -5.31
N GLY A 109 7.75 -18.58 -4.47
CA GLY A 109 9.14 -18.92 -4.76
C GLY A 109 10.07 -17.71 -4.80
N ILE A 110 9.75 -16.64 -4.06
CA ILE A 110 10.58 -15.42 -3.97
C ILE A 110 11.58 -15.60 -2.82
N PRO A 111 12.90 -15.70 -3.11
CA PRO A 111 13.90 -15.73 -2.05
C PRO A 111 13.85 -14.42 -1.24
N ALA A 112 13.51 -14.50 0.04
CA ALA A 112 13.33 -13.35 0.90
C ALA A 112 14.17 -13.48 2.18
N ALA A 113 14.92 -12.43 2.51
CA ALA A 113 15.71 -12.33 3.73
C ALA A 113 15.14 -11.25 4.66
N GLU A 114 15.39 -11.41 5.95
CA GLU A 114 15.03 -10.40 6.93
C GLU A 114 16.05 -9.26 6.96
N LEU A 115 15.57 -8.04 7.16
CA LEU A 115 16.43 -6.91 7.47
C LEU A 115 16.99 -7.01 8.90
N PRO A 116 18.18 -6.43 9.17
CA PRO A 116 18.67 -6.30 10.52
C PRO A 116 17.63 -5.65 11.43
N LYS A 117 17.39 -6.21 12.62
CA LYS A 117 16.39 -5.80 13.61
C LYS A 117 14.93 -6.09 13.24
N GLY A 118 14.66 -6.83 12.18
CA GLY A 118 13.30 -7.20 11.77
C GLY A 118 12.38 -5.99 11.66
N ASP A 119 11.22 -6.02 12.30
CA ASP A 119 10.20 -4.96 12.31
C ASP A 119 10.66 -3.61 12.91
N LYS A 120 11.81 -3.56 13.55
CA LYS A 120 12.38 -2.35 14.20
C LYS A 120 13.28 -1.51 13.28
N HIS A 121 13.35 -1.83 11.99
CA HIS A 121 14.18 -1.07 11.05
C HIS A 121 13.67 0.36 10.76
N GLY A 122 12.46 0.71 11.16
CA GLY A 122 11.93 2.07 11.17
C GLY A 122 11.08 2.44 9.93
N CYS A 123 10.80 3.72 9.78
CA CYS A 123 10.01 4.26 8.67
C CYS A 123 10.86 4.49 7.42
N CYS A 124 10.28 4.36 6.23
CA CYS A 124 10.94 4.73 4.97
C CYS A 124 11.12 6.24 4.77
N GLY A 125 10.43 7.07 5.57
CA GLY A 125 10.51 8.54 5.49
C GLY A 125 9.31 9.21 4.82
N PHE A 126 8.47 8.49 4.07
CA PHE A 126 7.40 9.09 3.27
C PHE A 126 6.25 9.71 4.10
N GLY A 127 5.85 9.06 5.21
CA GLY A 127 4.61 9.39 5.92
C GLY A 127 4.61 10.73 6.64
N GLY A 128 3.42 11.20 7.03
CA GLY A 128 3.25 12.42 7.81
C GLY A 128 3.59 13.71 7.07
N GLN A 129 3.49 13.73 5.73
CA GLN A 129 3.88 14.86 4.88
C GLN A 129 5.38 15.23 4.96
N GLY A 130 6.22 14.35 5.53
CA GLY A 130 7.65 14.61 5.72
C GLY A 130 8.36 15.02 4.44
N SER A 131 8.11 14.31 3.35
CA SER A 131 8.68 14.58 2.02
C SER A 131 8.28 15.96 1.45
N MET A 132 7.17 16.53 1.91
CA MET A 132 6.69 17.85 1.45
C MET A 132 7.20 18.98 2.34
N VAL A 133 7.33 18.73 3.65
CA VAL A 133 7.64 19.76 4.66
C VAL A 133 9.13 19.82 4.99
N LEU A 134 9.78 18.66 5.03
CA LEU A 134 11.19 18.48 5.38
C LEU A 134 11.86 17.48 4.41
N PRO A 135 11.99 17.80 3.11
CA PRO A 135 12.51 16.87 2.11
C PRO A 135 13.91 16.37 2.46
N GLU A 136 14.83 17.23 2.86
CA GLU A 136 16.20 16.85 3.23
C GLU A 136 16.27 15.83 4.38
N PHE A 137 15.35 15.95 5.35
CA PHE A 137 15.25 14.97 6.44
C PHE A 137 14.67 13.64 5.93
N THR A 138 13.71 13.71 5.04
CA THR A 138 13.14 12.51 4.40
C THR A 138 14.20 11.77 3.61
N ASP A 139 14.97 12.47 2.78
CA ASP A 139 16.06 11.91 1.97
C ASP A 139 17.10 11.25 2.88
N TYR A 140 17.51 11.93 3.94
CA TYR A 140 18.43 11.36 4.93
C TYR A 140 17.88 10.05 5.56
N VAL A 141 16.61 10.05 5.97
CA VAL A 141 15.99 8.85 6.55
C VAL A 141 15.91 7.73 5.53
N THR A 142 15.50 8.02 4.31
CA THR A 142 15.36 7.03 3.23
C THR A 142 16.72 6.43 2.88
N GLN A 143 17.76 7.26 2.75
CA GLN A 143 19.13 6.82 2.52
C GLN A 143 19.60 5.86 3.64
N LYS A 144 19.42 6.24 4.90
CA LYS A 144 19.79 5.39 6.04
C LYS A 144 19.03 4.06 6.08
N ARG A 145 17.80 4.01 5.55
CA ARG A 145 17.07 2.75 5.40
C ARG A 145 17.53 1.94 4.21
N SER A 146 17.92 2.58 3.12
CA SER A 146 18.46 1.92 1.92
C SER A 146 19.79 1.21 2.20
N GLU A 147 20.58 1.72 3.14
CA GLU A 147 21.87 1.17 3.59
C GLU A 147 21.76 -0.11 4.47
N LEU A 148 20.54 -0.49 4.91
CA LEU A 148 20.35 -1.65 5.79
C LEU A 148 20.64 -3.00 5.10
N SER A 149 20.60 -3.06 3.79
CA SER A 149 20.91 -4.24 3.00
C SER A 149 21.32 -3.85 1.58
N ASP A 150 22.25 -4.58 0.99
CA ASP A 150 22.60 -4.43 -0.43
C ASP A 150 21.55 -5.07 -1.38
N LYS A 151 20.68 -5.93 -0.84
CA LYS A 151 19.63 -6.59 -1.60
C LYS A 151 18.53 -5.60 -2.00
N PRO A 152 17.86 -5.81 -3.14
CA PRO A 152 16.63 -5.10 -3.46
C PRO A 152 15.56 -5.36 -2.39
N TYR A 153 14.68 -4.39 -2.19
CA TYR A 153 13.62 -4.52 -1.18
C TYR A 153 12.36 -5.13 -1.73
N LEU A 154 11.80 -6.10 -1.00
CA LEU A 154 10.43 -6.56 -1.15
C LEU A 154 9.55 -5.76 -0.18
N VAL A 155 8.62 -4.98 -0.73
CA VAL A 155 7.74 -4.11 0.05
C VAL A 155 6.27 -4.45 -0.19
N TYR A 156 5.40 -4.05 0.73
CA TYR A 156 3.95 -4.15 0.60
C TYR A 156 3.24 -2.82 0.92
N CYS A 157 3.93 -1.73 0.64
CA CYS A 157 3.41 -0.37 0.68
C CYS A 157 3.95 0.38 -0.56
N SER A 158 3.04 0.89 -1.39
CA SER A 158 3.40 1.61 -2.62
C SER A 158 4.25 2.85 -2.36
N ASN A 159 3.99 3.57 -1.25
CA ASN A 159 4.80 4.72 -0.89
C ASN A 159 6.24 4.34 -0.50
N CYS A 160 6.42 3.19 0.18
CA CYS A 160 7.76 2.68 0.46
C CYS A 160 8.49 2.28 -0.82
N ARG A 161 7.80 1.61 -1.77
CA ARG A 161 8.37 1.29 -3.07
C ARG A 161 8.87 2.54 -3.79
N ASP A 162 8.01 3.53 -3.89
CA ASP A 162 8.28 4.73 -4.66
C ASP A 162 9.45 5.52 -4.06
N ILE A 163 9.45 5.78 -2.75
CA ILE A 163 10.51 6.58 -2.12
C ILE A 163 11.88 5.88 -2.14
N PHE A 164 11.92 4.55 -2.02
CA PHE A 164 13.17 3.80 -2.18
C PHE A 164 13.68 3.83 -3.61
N LYS A 165 12.79 3.73 -4.60
CA LYS A 165 13.16 3.87 -6.02
C LYS A 165 13.71 5.26 -6.33
N ASP A 166 13.08 6.30 -5.80
CA ASP A 166 13.54 7.69 -5.97
C ASP A 166 14.94 7.91 -5.38
N GLU A 167 15.27 7.22 -4.28
CA GLU A 167 16.61 7.21 -3.68
C GLU A 167 17.61 6.30 -4.44
N GLY A 168 17.18 5.61 -5.48
CA GLY A 168 18.01 4.67 -6.24
C GLY A 168 18.13 3.28 -5.63
N LYS A 169 17.37 2.97 -4.57
CA LYS A 169 17.28 1.64 -3.99
C LYS A 169 16.26 0.80 -4.75
N PRO A 170 16.65 -0.32 -5.38
CA PRO A 170 15.70 -1.21 -6.03
C PRO A 170 14.65 -1.72 -5.03
N ALA A 171 13.38 -1.48 -5.31
CA ALA A 171 12.26 -1.92 -4.49
C ALA A 171 11.11 -2.39 -5.37
N VAL A 172 10.52 -3.52 -5.00
CA VAL A 172 9.41 -4.16 -5.73
C VAL A 172 8.27 -4.40 -4.76
N HIS A 173 7.06 -4.08 -5.20
CA HIS A 173 5.87 -4.40 -4.40
C HIS A 173 5.52 -5.88 -4.57
N ILE A 174 5.21 -6.59 -3.47
CA ILE A 174 4.91 -8.02 -3.54
C ILE A 174 3.74 -8.32 -4.51
N LEU A 175 2.72 -7.48 -4.56
CA LEU A 175 1.60 -7.65 -5.48
C LEU A 175 2.03 -7.53 -6.96
N ASP A 176 3.06 -6.73 -7.27
CA ASP A 176 3.56 -6.63 -8.63
C ASP A 176 4.10 -8.00 -9.08
N ILE A 177 4.83 -8.70 -8.21
CA ILE A 177 5.33 -10.04 -8.49
C ILE A 177 4.18 -11.07 -8.54
N LEU A 178 3.27 -11.04 -7.57
CA LEU A 178 2.17 -12.01 -7.48
C LEU A 178 1.21 -11.92 -8.67
N PHE A 179 1.11 -10.76 -9.32
CA PHE A 179 0.24 -10.52 -10.48
C PHE A 179 1.00 -10.40 -11.81
N ASP A 180 2.27 -10.83 -11.88
CA ASP A 180 3.12 -10.80 -13.09
C ASP A 180 3.28 -9.40 -13.70
N ILE A 181 3.29 -8.38 -12.88
CA ILE A 181 3.62 -7.04 -13.31
C ILE A 181 5.14 -6.94 -13.35
N ASP A 182 5.71 -6.83 -14.57
CA ASP A 182 7.16 -6.75 -14.73
C ASP A 182 7.72 -5.57 -13.93
N PRO A 183 8.60 -5.82 -12.95
CA PRO A 183 9.22 -4.75 -12.14
C PRO A 183 10.01 -3.74 -12.97
N LYS A 184 10.50 -4.14 -14.16
CA LYS A 184 11.18 -3.25 -15.10
C LYS A 184 10.23 -2.30 -15.82
N ASN A 185 8.96 -2.68 -15.94
CA ASN A 185 7.89 -1.86 -16.50
C ASN A 185 7.14 -1.06 -15.43
N THR A 186 7.48 -1.22 -14.15
CA THR A 186 6.99 -0.30 -13.13
C THR A 186 7.64 1.06 -13.40
N LEU A 187 6.83 1.96 -13.91
CA LEU A 187 7.17 3.34 -14.23
C LEU A 187 7.94 4.01 -13.08
N ASP A 188 8.71 5.04 -13.41
CA ASP A 188 9.23 5.98 -12.43
C ASP A 188 8.11 6.40 -11.48
N SER A 189 8.47 6.71 -10.24
CA SER A 189 7.47 7.10 -9.23
C SER A 189 6.61 8.23 -9.74
N PRO A 190 5.28 8.07 -9.87
CA PRO A 190 4.43 9.09 -10.44
C PRO A 190 4.36 10.30 -9.50
N ASP A 191 4.50 11.50 -10.05
CA ASP A 191 4.28 12.73 -9.31
C ASP A 191 2.82 12.89 -8.84
N VAL A 192 2.53 13.92 -8.04
CA VAL A 192 1.18 14.15 -7.49
C VAL A 192 0.13 14.31 -8.58
N THR A 193 0.46 14.98 -9.69
CA THR A 193 -0.45 15.21 -10.81
C THR A 193 -0.73 13.92 -11.55
N GLN A 194 0.30 13.15 -11.85
CA GLN A 194 0.17 11.82 -12.45
C GLN A 194 -0.65 10.86 -11.58
N ARG A 195 -0.42 10.85 -10.26
CA ARG A 195 -1.21 10.03 -9.32
C ARG A 195 -2.70 10.41 -9.34
N ARG A 196 -3.03 11.70 -9.46
CA ARG A 196 -4.43 12.17 -9.60
C ARG A 196 -5.05 11.70 -10.91
N THR A 197 -4.34 11.91 -12.02
CA THR A 197 -4.78 11.49 -13.35
C THR A 197 -4.98 9.98 -13.42
N ASN A 198 -4.01 9.20 -12.94
CA ASN A 198 -4.09 7.74 -12.92
C ASN A 198 -5.29 7.23 -12.10
N ARG A 199 -5.62 7.87 -10.97
CA ARG A 199 -6.80 7.50 -10.18
C ARG A 199 -8.10 7.77 -10.94
N THR A 200 -8.19 8.89 -11.67
CA THR A 200 -9.37 9.20 -12.49
C THR A 200 -9.54 8.16 -13.60
N ILE A 201 -8.46 7.91 -14.36
CA ILE A 201 -8.46 6.90 -15.44
C ILE A 201 -8.84 5.51 -14.90
N LEU A 202 -8.24 5.10 -13.78
CA LEU A 202 -8.53 3.81 -13.18
C LEU A 202 -10.00 3.73 -12.72
N LYS A 203 -10.52 4.79 -12.09
CA LYS A 203 -11.92 4.84 -11.67
C LYS A 203 -12.86 4.70 -12.85
N GLU A 204 -12.63 5.44 -13.94
CA GLU A 204 -13.43 5.37 -15.17
C GLU A 204 -13.41 3.96 -15.77
N LYS A 205 -12.21 3.37 -15.86
CA LYS A 205 -12.03 2.01 -16.35
C LYS A 205 -12.79 0.99 -15.52
N LEU A 206 -12.68 1.04 -14.20
CA LEU A 206 -13.35 0.12 -13.29
C LEU A 206 -14.88 0.28 -13.35
N LEU A 207 -15.38 1.51 -13.37
CA LEU A 207 -16.82 1.76 -13.50
C LEU A 207 -17.37 1.15 -14.79
N LYS A 208 -16.68 1.34 -15.91
CA LYS A 208 -17.09 0.81 -17.21
C LYS A 208 -16.97 -0.71 -17.28
N GLU A 209 -15.85 -1.29 -16.84
CA GLU A 209 -15.56 -2.72 -16.99
C GLU A 209 -16.33 -3.60 -15.99
N ILE A 210 -16.53 -3.12 -14.77
CA ILE A 210 -17.14 -3.90 -13.69
C ILE A 210 -18.64 -3.61 -13.56
N TRP A 211 -19.04 -2.35 -13.68
CA TRP A 211 -20.46 -1.97 -13.47
C TRP A 211 -21.20 -1.57 -14.74
N GLY A 212 -20.51 -1.44 -15.87
CA GLY A 212 -21.14 -1.02 -17.14
C GLY A 212 -21.65 0.44 -17.11
N GLU A 213 -21.14 1.24 -16.17
CA GLU A 213 -21.55 2.63 -15.97
C GLU A 213 -20.63 3.60 -16.73
N GLU A 214 -21.21 4.58 -17.41
CA GLU A 214 -20.45 5.73 -17.92
C GLU A 214 -20.40 6.82 -16.84
N MET A 215 -19.21 7.40 -16.61
CA MET A 215 -19.10 8.57 -15.76
C MET A 215 -19.86 9.73 -16.38
N ASN A 216 -21.01 10.06 -15.82
CA ASN A 216 -21.63 11.35 -16.09
C ASN A 216 -20.71 12.43 -15.50
N SER A 217 -20.09 13.22 -16.38
CA SER A 217 -19.33 14.43 -16.00
C SER A 217 -20.28 15.40 -15.28
N LYS A 218 -20.21 15.43 -13.96
CA LYS A 218 -20.76 16.51 -13.13
C LYS A 218 -19.63 17.34 -12.57
#